data_d0a046203a10725b272e0453ba3dbb9a
#
_entry.id   d0a046203a10725b272e0453ba3dbb9a
#
_cell.length_a   1.000
_cell.length_b   1.000
_cell.length_c   1.000
_cell.angle_alpha   90.00
_cell.angle_beta   90.00
_cell.angle_gamma   90.00
#
_symmetry.space_group_name_H-M   'P 1'
#
loop_
_entity.id
_entity.type
_entity.pdbx_description
1 polymer ?
#
loop_
_entity_poly.entity_id
_entity_poly.type
_entity_poly.pdbx_seq_one_letter_code
_entity_poly.pdbx_strand_id
1 'polypeptide(L)'
;MIICDSHVHSEFSSDSSAPLDSIIQRAIQLGIPKICLTDHHDIDFPINPEDGYDFQLDFKSYFATLDKIHDKYKDIIDVRSGVELGLMNTVADKAKAIANTYKDKLDFIIGSSHLVRGLDPYYPAYYEGRTEVTAIRDYFESILENVTLIDDYDVYGHLDYVIRYCPSGEKAFRIPDYIDVFEQIFKIIIPKGKGIEINTGSLYKNMSYAHPHMDILKLYREMGGEIITVGSDAHKPEYLCYDFETYARDALTSLGYKYYCTFKNRKPEFNQL
;
A
#
# COMPACT_ATOMS: atom_id res chain seq x y z
N MET A 1 -3.06 20.40 4.18
CA MET A 1 -1.77 19.67 4.28
C MET A 1 -2.05 18.21 4.62
N ILE A 2 -1.44 17.27 3.93
CA ILE A 2 -1.51 15.86 4.29
C ILE A 2 -0.64 15.61 5.53
N ILE A 3 -1.25 15.12 6.62
CA ILE A 3 -0.65 15.10 7.95
C ILE A 3 -0.08 13.74 8.37
N CYS A 4 -0.12 12.75 7.48
CA CYS A 4 0.36 11.40 7.78
C CYS A 4 0.92 10.75 6.52
N ASP A 5 2.09 10.15 6.64
CA ASP A 5 2.53 9.14 5.69
C ASP A 5 2.03 7.79 6.18
N SER A 6 1.15 7.16 5.38
CA SER A 6 0.45 5.93 5.78
C SER A 6 1.08 4.66 5.21
N HIS A 7 2.19 4.76 4.45
CA HIS A 7 2.87 3.62 3.85
C HIS A 7 4.38 3.83 3.86
N VAL A 8 5.06 3.23 4.83
CA VAL A 8 6.49 3.44 5.09
C VAL A 8 7.14 2.16 5.58
N HIS A 9 8.34 1.87 5.05
CA HIS A 9 9.15 0.69 5.37
C HIS A 9 10.42 1.06 6.13
N SER A 10 10.79 0.20 7.08
CA SER A 10 11.98 0.34 7.91
C SER A 10 12.93 -0.86 7.73
N GLU A 11 13.97 -0.95 8.56
CA GLU A 11 14.86 -2.11 8.63
C GLU A 11 14.16 -3.45 8.93
N PHE A 12 12.85 -3.44 9.20
CA PHE A 12 12.04 -4.64 9.36
C PHE A 12 11.54 -5.22 8.03
N SER A 13 11.57 -4.44 6.95
CA SER A 13 11.35 -4.93 5.58
C SER A 13 12.69 -5.34 4.97
N SER A 14 12.78 -6.53 4.36
CA SER A 14 14.07 -7.07 3.88
C SER A 14 14.72 -6.25 2.76
N ASP A 15 13.95 -5.42 2.07
CA ASP A 15 14.39 -4.51 1.00
C ASP A 15 14.64 -3.07 1.49
N SER A 16 14.57 -2.83 2.80
CA SER A 16 14.91 -1.55 3.41
C SER A 16 16.02 -1.70 4.45
N SER A 17 16.96 -0.76 4.46
CA SER A 17 18.00 -0.64 5.49
C SER A 17 17.83 0.60 6.37
N ALA A 18 16.70 1.29 6.25
CA ALA A 18 16.43 2.53 6.96
C ALA A 18 16.12 2.27 8.44
N PRO A 19 16.98 2.68 9.40
CA PRO A 19 16.65 2.54 10.82
C PRO A 19 15.32 3.25 11.13
N LEU A 20 14.43 2.56 11.83
CA LEU A 20 13.10 3.08 12.17
C LEU A 20 13.19 4.45 12.87
N ASP A 21 14.17 4.64 13.77
CA ASP A 21 14.42 5.91 14.42
C ASP A 21 14.75 7.04 13.43
N SER A 22 15.50 6.75 12.36
CA SER A 22 15.85 7.75 11.33
C SER A 22 14.63 8.19 10.51
N ILE A 23 13.70 7.28 10.26
CA ILE A 23 12.42 7.55 9.60
C ILE A 23 11.59 8.51 10.47
N ILE A 24 11.45 8.22 11.77
CA ILE A 24 10.69 9.07 12.70
C ILE A 24 11.33 10.46 12.80
N GLN A 25 12.65 10.55 12.91
CA GLN A 25 13.35 11.84 12.93
C GLN A 25 13.10 12.64 11.64
N ARG A 26 13.06 11.96 10.49
CA ARG A 26 12.74 12.61 9.22
C ARG A 26 11.31 13.11 9.17
N ALA A 27 10.34 12.35 9.67
CA ALA A 27 8.94 12.76 9.78
C ALA A 27 8.79 14.02 10.64
N ILE A 28 9.51 14.09 11.77
CA ILE A 28 9.57 15.28 12.66
C ILE A 28 10.16 16.48 11.91
N GLN A 29 11.26 16.30 11.15
CA GLN A 29 11.88 17.38 10.36
C GLN A 29 10.94 17.92 9.27
N LEU A 30 10.10 17.04 8.68
CA LEU A 30 9.07 17.42 7.70
C LEU A 30 7.87 18.11 8.34
N GLY A 31 7.76 18.09 9.67
CA GLY A 31 6.66 18.70 10.41
C GLY A 31 5.35 17.95 10.29
N ILE A 32 5.35 16.67 9.89
CA ILE A 32 4.15 15.86 9.88
C ILE A 32 3.85 15.35 11.30
N PRO A 33 2.60 15.49 11.78
CA PRO A 33 2.25 15.11 13.15
C PRO A 33 2.00 13.62 13.34
N LYS A 34 1.89 12.84 12.24
CA LYS A 34 1.57 11.40 12.28
C LYS A 34 2.39 10.63 11.25
N ILE A 35 2.74 9.39 11.56
CA ILE A 35 3.34 8.43 10.62
C ILE A 35 2.85 7.02 10.94
N CYS A 36 2.64 6.19 9.93
CA CYS A 36 2.31 4.78 10.10
C CYS A 36 3.41 3.91 9.48
N LEU A 37 4.04 3.07 10.30
CA LEU A 37 5.01 2.07 9.82
C LEU A 37 4.21 0.87 9.29
N THR A 38 4.53 0.41 8.10
CA THR A 38 3.80 -0.65 7.38
C THR A 38 4.76 -1.61 6.72
N ASP A 39 5.73 -2.10 7.49
CA ASP A 39 6.73 -3.04 6.99
C ASP A 39 6.08 -4.27 6.36
N HIS A 40 6.76 -4.85 5.36
CA HIS A 40 6.27 -5.99 4.59
C HIS A 40 6.05 -7.25 5.43
N HIS A 41 4.91 -7.89 5.20
CA HIS A 41 4.69 -9.29 5.55
C HIS A 41 4.00 -10.01 4.40
N ASP A 42 4.77 -10.52 3.47
CA ASP A 42 4.27 -11.20 2.28
C ASP A 42 4.16 -12.69 2.54
N ILE A 43 2.94 -13.13 2.83
CA ILE A 43 2.66 -14.50 3.25
C ILE A 43 3.00 -15.48 2.11
N ASP A 44 3.83 -16.48 2.42
CA ASP A 44 4.29 -17.49 1.46
C ASP A 44 5.04 -16.93 0.24
N PHE A 45 5.65 -15.75 0.38
CA PHE A 45 6.51 -15.20 -0.66
C PHE A 45 7.72 -16.11 -0.89
N PRO A 46 8.00 -16.54 -2.13
CA PRO A 46 9.16 -17.37 -2.42
C PRO A 46 10.45 -16.54 -2.28
N ILE A 47 11.41 -17.02 -1.48
CA ILE A 47 12.72 -16.38 -1.43
C ILE A 47 13.39 -16.52 -2.79
N ASN A 48 13.68 -15.40 -3.45
CA ASN A 48 14.41 -15.42 -4.70
C ASN A 48 15.91 -15.62 -4.43
N PRO A 49 16.55 -16.62 -5.06
CA PRO A 49 17.99 -16.86 -4.88
C PRO A 49 18.90 -15.70 -5.36
N GLU A 50 18.40 -14.82 -6.24
CA GLU A 50 19.19 -13.73 -6.82
C GLU A 50 19.39 -12.56 -5.86
N ASP A 51 18.36 -12.20 -5.08
CA ASP A 51 18.40 -11.08 -4.12
C ASP A 51 18.30 -11.53 -2.66
N GLY A 52 17.74 -12.72 -2.42
CA GLY A 52 17.65 -13.33 -1.08
C GLY A 52 16.64 -12.65 -0.15
N TYR A 53 15.75 -11.79 -0.67
CA TYR A 53 14.74 -11.14 0.15
C TYR A 53 13.77 -12.14 0.77
N ASP A 54 13.55 -12.00 2.08
CA ASP A 54 12.56 -12.71 2.86
C ASP A 54 11.59 -11.69 3.47
N PHE A 55 10.44 -11.55 2.85
CA PHE A 55 9.41 -10.60 3.29
C PHE A 55 8.56 -11.11 4.46
N GLN A 56 9.16 -11.89 5.37
CA GLN A 56 8.51 -12.37 6.59
C GLN A 56 8.81 -11.44 7.76
N LEU A 57 7.83 -10.69 8.24
CA LEU A 57 7.98 -9.80 9.39
C LEU A 57 8.11 -10.59 10.70
N ASP A 58 9.16 -10.36 11.47
CA ASP A 58 9.20 -10.78 12.87
C ASP A 58 8.35 -9.83 13.73
N PHE A 59 7.07 -10.11 13.82
CA PHE A 59 6.11 -9.31 14.59
C PHE A 59 6.52 -9.10 16.06
N LYS A 60 7.22 -10.07 16.67
CA LYS A 60 7.64 -9.94 18.06
C LYS A 60 8.69 -8.85 18.22
N SER A 61 9.73 -8.87 17.40
CA SER A 61 10.79 -7.86 17.41
C SER A 61 10.27 -6.52 16.94
N TYR A 62 9.40 -6.51 15.92
CA TYR A 62 8.76 -5.32 15.38
C TYR A 62 7.99 -4.56 16.46
N PHE A 63 7.02 -5.19 17.11
CA PHE A 63 6.24 -4.53 18.16
C PHE A 63 7.07 -4.16 19.38
N ALA A 64 8.06 -4.98 19.76
CA ALA A 64 8.96 -4.62 20.86
C ALA A 64 9.80 -3.36 20.56
N THR A 65 10.10 -3.11 19.28
CA THR A 65 10.78 -1.88 18.85
C THR A 65 9.82 -0.72 18.76
N LEU A 66 8.63 -0.92 18.19
CA LEU A 66 7.58 0.11 18.15
C LEU A 66 7.18 0.58 19.55
N ASP A 67 7.06 -0.32 20.54
CA ASP A 67 6.77 0.07 21.94
C ASP A 67 7.82 1.06 22.48
N LYS A 68 9.11 0.85 22.18
CA LYS A 68 10.19 1.79 22.57
C LYS A 68 10.11 3.12 21.81
N ILE A 69 9.76 3.06 20.53
CA ILE A 69 9.58 4.25 19.69
C ILE A 69 8.39 5.07 20.18
N HIS A 70 7.26 4.42 20.48
CA HIS A 70 6.10 5.09 21.06
C HIS A 70 6.46 5.81 22.38
N ASP A 71 7.15 5.13 23.29
CA ASP A 71 7.59 5.75 24.54
C ASP A 71 8.52 6.94 24.32
N LYS A 72 9.44 6.83 23.36
CA LYS A 72 10.42 7.88 23.04
C LYS A 72 9.78 9.12 22.44
N TYR A 73 8.78 8.94 21.57
CA TYR A 73 8.25 10.01 20.72
C TYR A 73 6.80 10.43 21.03
N LYS A 74 6.15 9.85 22.05
CA LYS A 74 4.73 10.04 22.42
C LYS A 74 4.25 11.49 22.54
N ASP A 75 5.16 12.41 22.93
CA ASP A 75 4.82 13.83 23.11
C ASP A 75 5.24 14.69 21.90
N ILE A 76 5.75 14.06 20.82
CA ILE A 76 6.33 14.74 19.67
C ILE A 76 5.58 14.40 18.36
N ILE A 77 5.31 13.12 18.12
CA ILE A 77 4.69 12.64 16.88
C ILE A 77 3.85 11.39 17.18
N ASP A 78 2.66 11.30 16.58
CA ASP A 78 1.78 10.11 16.66
C ASP A 78 2.32 9.03 15.71
N VAL A 79 3.10 8.08 16.25
CA VAL A 79 3.60 6.92 15.51
C VAL A 79 2.56 5.82 15.59
N ARG A 80 2.19 5.25 14.45
CA ARG A 80 1.19 4.19 14.33
C ARG A 80 1.82 2.90 13.87
N SER A 81 1.30 1.80 14.39
CA SER A 81 1.74 0.46 14.07
C SER A 81 0.86 -0.11 12.95
N GLY A 82 1.43 -0.34 11.80
CA GLY A 82 0.77 -0.96 10.67
C GLY A 82 1.55 -2.16 10.15
N VAL A 83 1.05 -2.72 9.06
CA VAL A 83 1.71 -3.77 8.27
C VAL A 83 1.21 -3.71 6.84
N GLU A 84 2.08 -3.96 5.88
CA GLU A 84 1.69 -4.26 4.52
C GLU A 84 1.68 -5.79 4.33
N LEU A 85 0.48 -6.35 4.12
CA LEU A 85 0.30 -7.78 3.89
C LEU A 85 0.27 -8.08 2.40
N GLY A 86 1.20 -8.91 1.94
CA GLY A 86 1.13 -9.50 0.61
C GLY A 86 0.00 -10.53 0.55
N LEU A 87 -0.98 -10.27 -0.31
CA LEU A 87 -2.20 -11.04 -0.44
C LEU A 87 -2.20 -11.91 -1.71
N MET A 88 -2.59 -13.16 -1.53
CA MET A 88 -2.97 -14.11 -2.58
C MET A 88 -4.23 -14.85 -2.14
N ASN A 89 -5.02 -15.32 -3.08
CA ASN A 89 -6.21 -16.13 -2.79
C ASN A 89 -5.90 -17.38 -1.94
N THR A 90 -4.69 -17.91 -2.02
CA THR A 90 -4.23 -19.09 -1.28
C THR A 90 -3.87 -18.82 0.18
N VAL A 91 -3.73 -17.56 0.60
CA VAL A 91 -3.28 -17.20 1.96
C VAL A 91 -4.37 -16.58 2.83
N ALA A 92 -5.63 -16.64 2.41
CA ALA A 92 -6.76 -16.02 3.10
C ALA A 92 -6.84 -16.36 4.60
N ASP A 93 -6.74 -17.63 4.96
CA ASP A 93 -6.78 -18.06 6.36
C ASP A 93 -5.59 -17.55 7.18
N LYS A 94 -4.40 -17.47 6.57
CA LYS A 94 -3.20 -16.93 7.21
C LYS A 94 -3.31 -15.42 7.44
N ALA A 95 -3.76 -14.67 6.44
CA ALA A 95 -4.00 -13.23 6.55
C ALA A 95 -5.00 -12.93 7.68
N LYS A 96 -6.11 -13.66 7.73
CA LYS A 96 -7.08 -13.58 8.81
C LYS A 96 -6.50 -13.91 10.18
N ALA A 97 -5.67 -14.95 10.27
CA ALA A 97 -5.01 -15.32 11.51
C ALA A 97 -4.06 -14.23 12.02
N ILE A 98 -3.29 -13.58 11.14
CA ILE A 98 -2.41 -12.47 11.46
C ILE A 98 -3.22 -11.28 11.98
N ALA A 99 -4.23 -10.84 11.21
CA ALA A 99 -5.07 -9.71 11.58
C ALA A 99 -5.74 -9.92 12.95
N ASN A 100 -6.23 -11.14 13.23
CA ASN A 100 -6.84 -11.48 14.52
C ASN A 100 -5.81 -11.55 15.67
N THR A 101 -4.63 -12.11 15.42
CA THR A 101 -3.59 -12.27 16.43
C THR A 101 -3.09 -10.91 16.92
N TYR A 102 -2.95 -9.95 16.00
CA TYR A 102 -2.38 -8.64 16.29
C TYR A 102 -3.40 -7.49 16.28
N LYS A 103 -4.71 -7.79 16.34
CA LYS A 103 -5.81 -6.82 16.28
C LYS A 103 -5.71 -5.67 17.27
N ASP A 104 -5.15 -5.95 18.47
CA ASP A 104 -5.01 -4.95 19.55
C ASP A 104 -3.66 -4.20 19.47
N LYS A 105 -2.83 -4.53 18.48
CA LYS A 105 -1.50 -3.92 18.27
C LYS A 105 -1.41 -3.14 16.95
N LEU A 106 -2.23 -3.51 15.96
CA LEU A 106 -2.21 -2.89 14.65
C LEU A 106 -3.24 -1.75 14.56
N ASP A 107 -2.77 -0.57 14.18
CA ASP A 107 -3.60 0.57 13.82
C ASP A 107 -4.10 0.48 12.38
N PHE A 108 -3.33 -0.14 11.50
CA PHE A 108 -3.57 -0.15 10.06
C PHE A 108 -3.02 -1.39 9.37
N ILE A 109 -3.75 -1.92 8.38
CA ILE A 109 -3.28 -2.99 7.51
C ILE A 109 -3.54 -2.59 6.05
N ILE A 110 -2.47 -2.53 5.27
CA ILE A 110 -2.52 -2.45 3.81
C ILE A 110 -2.56 -3.88 3.28
N GLY A 111 -3.48 -4.19 2.38
CA GLY A 111 -3.45 -5.42 1.60
C GLY A 111 -2.86 -5.11 0.22
N SER A 112 -1.84 -5.83 -0.23
CA SER A 112 -1.15 -5.58 -1.48
C SER A 112 -0.98 -6.86 -2.30
N SER A 113 -0.97 -6.73 -3.64
CA SER A 113 -0.65 -7.84 -4.53
C SER A 113 0.78 -7.69 -5.06
N HIS A 114 1.72 -8.40 -4.45
CA HIS A 114 3.10 -8.49 -4.93
C HIS A 114 3.32 -9.74 -5.77
N LEU A 115 2.51 -10.76 -5.58
CA LEU A 115 2.54 -12.00 -6.36
C LEU A 115 1.22 -12.25 -7.07
N VAL A 116 1.31 -12.74 -8.29
CA VAL A 116 0.20 -13.26 -9.07
C VAL A 116 0.46 -14.71 -9.39
N ARG A 117 -0.36 -15.61 -8.81
CA ARG A 117 -0.21 -17.07 -9.00
C ARG A 117 1.22 -17.57 -8.72
N GLY A 118 1.89 -16.97 -7.72
CA GLY A 118 3.25 -17.31 -7.31
C GLY A 118 4.36 -16.67 -8.15
N LEU A 119 4.05 -15.78 -9.07
CA LEU A 119 5.00 -15.01 -9.87
C LEU A 119 4.97 -13.53 -9.46
N ASP A 120 6.14 -12.94 -9.30
CA ASP A 120 6.28 -11.52 -9.01
C ASP A 120 6.40 -10.72 -10.33
N PRO A 121 5.52 -9.71 -10.57
CA PRO A 121 5.62 -8.82 -11.72
C PRO A 121 6.93 -8.04 -11.83
N TYR A 122 7.69 -7.94 -10.74
CA TYR A 122 9.04 -7.35 -10.76
C TYR A 122 9.98 -8.09 -11.71
N TYR A 123 9.84 -9.42 -11.84
CA TYR A 123 10.72 -10.23 -12.66
C TYR A 123 10.17 -10.44 -14.08
N PRO A 124 11.04 -10.41 -15.11
CA PRO A 124 10.65 -10.64 -16.51
C PRO A 124 9.87 -11.95 -16.74
N ALA A 125 10.15 -12.97 -15.94
CA ALA A 125 9.46 -14.26 -15.99
C ALA A 125 7.92 -14.13 -15.87
N TYR A 126 7.43 -13.10 -15.19
CA TYR A 126 5.99 -12.83 -15.10
C TYR A 126 5.35 -12.57 -16.48
N TYR A 127 6.09 -11.96 -17.40
CA TYR A 127 5.60 -11.57 -18.74
C TYR A 127 5.91 -12.63 -19.82
N GLU A 128 6.70 -13.65 -19.53
CA GLU A 128 7.10 -14.66 -20.51
C GLU A 128 5.90 -15.45 -21.06
N GLY A 129 5.85 -15.60 -22.39
CA GLY A 129 4.82 -16.39 -23.08
C GLY A 129 3.44 -15.77 -23.14
N ARG A 130 3.27 -14.51 -22.68
CA ARG A 130 1.98 -13.79 -22.74
C ARG A 130 2.15 -12.35 -23.24
N THR A 131 1.05 -11.75 -23.71
CA THR A 131 1.05 -10.32 -24.03
C THR A 131 0.98 -9.49 -22.74
N GLU A 132 1.48 -8.25 -22.76
CA GLU A 132 1.39 -7.34 -21.63
C GLU A 132 -0.07 -7.12 -21.20
N VAL A 133 -0.99 -6.96 -22.15
CA VAL A 133 -2.43 -6.82 -21.87
C VAL A 133 -2.96 -8.02 -21.07
N THR A 134 -2.56 -9.24 -21.44
CA THR A 134 -2.98 -10.45 -20.71
C THR A 134 -2.33 -10.53 -19.33
N ALA A 135 -1.06 -10.17 -19.22
CA ALA A 135 -0.35 -10.16 -17.92
C ALA A 135 -0.94 -9.12 -16.96
N ILE A 136 -1.22 -7.91 -17.43
CA ILE A 136 -1.85 -6.86 -16.65
C ILE A 136 -3.26 -7.26 -16.21
N ARG A 137 -4.06 -7.87 -17.12
CA ARG A 137 -5.40 -8.35 -16.77
C ARG A 137 -5.36 -9.44 -15.70
N ASP A 138 -4.45 -10.40 -15.81
CA ASP A 138 -4.28 -11.47 -14.82
C ASP A 138 -3.91 -10.90 -13.42
N TYR A 139 -3.10 -9.83 -13.39
CA TYR A 139 -2.82 -9.11 -12.15
C TYR A 139 -4.07 -8.51 -11.53
N PHE A 140 -4.91 -7.79 -12.29
CA PHE A 140 -6.14 -7.19 -11.76
C PHE A 140 -7.18 -8.24 -11.39
N GLU A 141 -7.28 -9.33 -12.15
CA GLU A 141 -8.15 -10.46 -11.81
C GLU A 141 -7.70 -11.15 -10.51
N SER A 142 -6.38 -11.22 -10.24
CA SER A 142 -5.88 -11.71 -8.97
C SER A 142 -6.26 -10.82 -7.78
N ILE A 143 -6.28 -9.49 -7.98
CA ILE A 143 -6.81 -8.57 -6.96
C ILE A 143 -8.30 -8.83 -6.72
N LEU A 144 -9.09 -9.03 -7.77
CA LEU A 144 -10.52 -9.36 -7.64
C LEU A 144 -10.73 -10.66 -6.86
N GLU A 145 -9.92 -11.70 -7.11
CA GLU A 145 -9.93 -12.93 -6.34
C GLU A 145 -9.61 -12.65 -4.85
N ASN A 146 -8.55 -11.87 -4.59
CA ASN A 146 -8.13 -11.54 -3.23
C ASN A 146 -9.23 -10.80 -2.45
N VAL A 147 -9.81 -9.71 -3.00
CA VAL A 147 -10.84 -8.93 -2.31
C VAL A 147 -12.17 -9.67 -2.14
N THR A 148 -12.38 -10.73 -2.93
CA THR A 148 -13.53 -11.61 -2.78
C THR A 148 -13.38 -12.52 -1.56
N LEU A 149 -12.17 -12.98 -1.26
CA LEU A 149 -11.89 -13.99 -0.25
C LEU A 149 -11.37 -13.41 1.07
N ILE A 150 -10.71 -12.24 1.02
CA ILE A 150 -9.98 -11.67 2.14
C ILE A 150 -10.57 -10.31 2.52
N ASP A 151 -10.94 -10.17 3.80
CA ASP A 151 -11.50 -8.94 4.37
C ASP A 151 -10.59 -8.33 5.46
N ASP A 152 -9.48 -8.96 5.76
CA ASP A 152 -8.66 -8.66 6.93
C ASP A 152 -7.58 -7.59 6.66
N TYR A 153 -7.88 -6.64 5.78
CA TYR A 153 -7.12 -5.41 5.51
C TYR A 153 -8.03 -4.17 5.63
N ASP A 154 -7.48 -2.96 5.58
CA ASP A 154 -8.23 -1.70 5.66
C ASP A 154 -8.30 -0.97 4.33
N VAL A 155 -7.17 -0.90 3.61
CA VAL A 155 -7.09 -0.37 2.24
C VAL A 155 -6.31 -1.33 1.36
N TYR A 156 -6.59 -1.30 0.05
CA TYR A 156 -5.76 -2.00 -0.92
C TYR A 156 -4.68 -1.05 -1.45
N GLY A 157 -3.42 -1.44 -1.29
CA GLY A 157 -2.25 -0.67 -1.70
C GLY A 157 -2.09 -0.65 -3.22
N HIS A 158 -1.40 0.34 -3.74
CA HIS A 158 -0.90 0.51 -5.12
C HIS A 158 -1.53 -0.41 -6.18
N LEU A 159 -2.86 -0.28 -6.39
CA LEU A 159 -3.70 -1.20 -7.18
C LEU A 159 -3.15 -1.55 -8.57
N ASP A 160 -2.39 -0.68 -9.20
CA ASP A 160 -1.81 -0.89 -10.54
C ASP A 160 -0.28 -1.05 -10.51
N TYR A 161 0.25 -1.60 -9.41
CA TYR A 161 1.68 -1.89 -9.19
C TYR A 161 2.35 -2.61 -10.38
N VAL A 162 1.66 -3.53 -11.05
CA VAL A 162 2.15 -4.27 -12.22
C VAL A 162 2.65 -3.34 -13.33
N ILE A 163 2.08 -2.14 -13.47
CA ILE A 163 2.44 -1.19 -14.53
C ILE A 163 3.87 -0.67 -14.35
N ARG A 164 4.35 -0.59 -13.12
CA ARG A 164 5.73 -0.17 -12.81
C ARG A 164 6.78 -1.04 -13.48
N TYR A 165 6.48 -2.32 -13.66
CA TYR A 165 7.42 -3.33 -14.18
C TYR A 165 7.05 -3.86 -15.55
N CYS A 166 5.96 -3.36 -16.14
CA CYS A 166 5.55 -3.74 -17.48
C CYS A 166 6.64 -3.34 -18.51
N PRO A 167 7.04 -4.22 -19.43
CA PRO A 167 8.11 -3.94 -20.40
C PRO A 167 7.91 -2.65 -21.22
N SER A 168 6.67 -2.32 -21.59
CA SER A 168 6.34 -1.04 -22.27
C SER A 168 6.07 0.11 -21.28
N GLY A 169 6.18 -0.14 -19.97
CA GLY A 169 5.89 0.84 -18.93
C GLY A 169 4.44 1.34 -18.97
N GLU A 170 4.25 2.60 -18.62
CA GLU A 170 2.93 3.25 -18.55
C GLU A 170 2.11 3.18 -19.85
N LYS A 171 2.78 3.05 -21.00
CA LYS A 171 2.13 2.97 -22.32
C LYS A 171 1.31 1.70 -22.53
N ALA A 172 1.60 0.65 -21.75
CA ALA A 172 0.84 -0.59 -21.77
C ALA A 172 -0.52 -0.47 -21.10
N PHE A 173 -0.73 0.57 -20.26
CA PHE A 173 -1.93 0.71 -19.47
C PHE A 173 -2.96 1.63 -20.13
N ARG A 174 -4.18 1.12 -20.26
CA ARG A 174 -5.35 1.89 -20.69
C ARG A 174 -6.55 1.43 -19.88
N ILE A 175 -7.15 2.33 -19.09
CA ILE A 175 -8.27 1.99 -18.20
C ILE A 175 -9.44 1.29 -18.92
N PRO A 176 -9.84 1.67 -20.16
CA PRO A 176 -10.94 1.00 -20.85
C PRO A 176 -10.74 -0.51 -21.04
N ASP A 177 -9.50 -0.98 -21.06
CA ASP A 177 -9.19 -2.39 -21.27
C ASP A 177 -9.41 -3.22 -19.97
N TYR A 178 -9.60 -2.57 -18.82
CA TYR A 178 -9.68 -3.21 -17.49
C TYR A 178 -10.79 -2.66 -16.59
N ILE A 179 -11.60 -1.72 -17.08
CA ILE A 179 -12.63 -1.02 -16.29
C ILE A 179 -13.62 -2.01 -15.66
N ASP A 180 -13.94 -3.08 -16.38
CA ASP A 180 -14.84 -4.14 -15.93
C ASP A 180 -14.36 -4.86 -14.67
N VAL A 181 -13.04 -5.03 -14.54
CA VAL A 181 -12.42 -5.66 -13.36
C VAL A 181 -12.41 -4.68 -12.19
N PHE A 182 -12.02 -3.41 -12.41
CA PHE A 182 -12.05 -2.40 -11.37
C PHE A 182 -13.45 -2.14 -10.83
N GLU A 183 -14.47 -2.11 -11.69
CA GLU A 183 -15.86 -2.02 -11.23
C GLU A 183 -16.26 -3.17 -10.30
N GLN A 184 -15.82 -4.40 -10.61
CA GLN A 184 -16.10 -5.55 -9.75
C GLN A 184 -15.35 -5.45 -8.42
N ILE A 185 -14.07 -5.06 -8.43
CA ILE A 185 -13.29 -4.81 -7.22
C ILE A 185 -13.99 -3.78 -6.33
N PHE A 186 -14.37 -2.63 -6.89
CA PHE A 186 -14.99 -1.54 -6.12
C PHE A 186 -16.41 -1.87 -5.63
N LYS A 187 -17.20 -2.66 -6.39
CA LYS A 187 -18.47 -3.21 -5.92
C LYS A 187 -18.33 -4.13 -4.70
N ILE A 188 -17.16 -4.73 -4.50
CA ILE A 188 -16.87 -5.59 -3.34
C ILE A 188 -16.34 -4.77 -2.18
N ILE A 189 -15.31 -3.95 -2.39
CA ILE A 189 -14.58 -3.30 -1.30
C ILE A 189 -15.34 -2.12 -0.68
N ILE A 190 -16.04 -1.31 -1.49
CA ILE A 190 -16.75 -0.12 -1.01
C ILE A 190 -17.84 -0.48 0.02
N PRO A 191 -18.76 -1.41 -0.26
CA PRO A 191 -19.79 -1.80 0.73
C PRO A 191 -19.22 -2.45 2.00
N LYS A 192 -18.02 -3.05 1.91
CA LYS A 192 -17.33 -3.63 3.06
C LYS A 192 -16.61 -2.56 3.91
N GLY A 193 -16.66 -1.28 3.53
CA GLY A 193 -15.94 -0.20 4.21
C GLY A 193 -14.43 -0.30 4.06
N LYS A 194 -13.95 -0.92 2.97
CA LYS A 194 -12.53 -0.96 2.62
C LYS A 194 -12.18 0.17 1.66
N GLY A 195 -10.95 0.68 1.76
CA GLY A 195 -10.48 1.77 0.95
C GLY A 195 -9.42 1.36 -0.08
N ILE A 196 -8.86 2.39 -0.69
CA ILE A 196 -7.68 2.29 -1.54
C ILE A 196 -6.64 3.32 -1.09
N GLU A 197 -5.44 3.20 -1.62
CA GLU A 197 -4.33 4.10 -1.34
C GLU A 197 -4.04 4.98 -2.56
N ILE A 198 -3.55 6.21 -2.33
CA ILE A 198 -2.68 6.93 -3.27
C ILE A 198 -1.25 6.69 -2.81
N ASN A 199 -0.47 5.95 -3.61
CA ASN A 199 0.91 5.62 -3.35
C ASN A 199 1.82 6.44 -4.27
N THR A 200 2.59 7.36 -3.69
CA THR A 200 3.45 8.27 -4.46
C THR A 200 4.83 7.66 -4.77
N GLY A 201 5.09 6.43 -4.33
CA GLY A 201 6.35 5.72 -4.54
C GLY A 201 6.76 5.54 -6.00
N SER A 202 5.80 5.50 -6.91
CA SER A 202 6.06 5.45 -8.34
C SER A 202 6.73 6.73 -8.87
N LEU A 203 6.43 7.90 -8.29
CA LEU A 203 6.93 9.20 -8.76
C LEU A 203 8.45 9.32 -8.59
N TYR A 204 9.00 8.92 -7.43
CA TYR A 204 10.46 8.93 -7.27
C TYR A 204 11.17 7.75 -7.98
N LYS A 205 10.38 6.79 -8.49
CA LYS A 205 10.82 5.71 -9.38
C LYS A 205 10.64 6.08 -10.88
N ASN A 206 10.47 7.39 -11.19
CA ASN A 206 10.36 7.99 -12.52
C ASN A 206 9.10 7.63 -13.32
N MET A 207 8.01 7.24 -12.68
CA MET A 207 6.70 7.20 -13.33
C MET A 207 6.08 8.60 -13.39
N SER A 208 5.19 8.82 -14.35
CA SER A 208 4.52 10.11 -14.54
C SER A 208 3.30 10.31 -13.61
N TYR A 209 2.87 9.26 -12.88
CA TYR A 209 1.73 9.30 -11.96
C TYR A 209 1.96 8.41 -10.74
N ALA A 210 1.26 8.74 -9.65
CA ALA A 210 1.18 7.90 -8.44
C ALA A 210 0.25 6.71 -8.66
N HIS A 211 0.48 5.59 -7.96
CA HIS A 211 -0.45 4.47 -7.95
C HIS A 211 -1.68 4.77 -7.07
N PRO A 212 -2.90 4.41 -7.49
CA PRO A 212 -3.22 3.99 -8.84
C PRO A 212 -3.38 5.20 -9.80
N HIS A 213 -3.40 4.91 -11.10
CA HIS A 213 -3.64 5.90 -12.15
C HIS A 213 -4.91 6.73 -11.89
N MET A 214 -4.90 8.00 -12.29
CA MET A 214 -6.00 8.94 -12.05
C MET A 214 -7.37 8.44 -12.51
N ASP A 215 -7.43 7.69 -13.60
CA ASP A 215 -8.71 7.13 -14.09
C ASP A 215 -9.28 6.06 -13.14
N ILE A 216 -8.42 5.30 -12.44
CA ILE A 216 -8.84 4.33 -11.42
C ILE A 216 -9.38 5.08 -10.19
N LEU A 217 -8.67 6.12 -9.73
CA LEU A 217 -9.12 6.99 -8.63
C LEU A 217 -10.46 7.65 -8.95
N LYS A 218 -10.64 8.13 -10.18
CA LYS A 218 -11.88 8.72 -10.67
C LYS A 218 -13.03 7.71 -10.64
N LEU A 219 -12.81 6.52 -11.17
CA LEU A 219 -13.81 5.45 -11.14
C LEU A 219 -14.21 5.09 -9.69
N TYR A 220 -13.22 4.94 -8.80
CA TYR A 220 -13.47 4.68 -7.37
C TYR A 220 -14.35 5.76 -6.74
N ARG A 221 -14.06 7.05 -7.03
CA ARG A 221 -14.84 8.19 -6.55
C ARG A 221 -16.26 8.18 -7.12
N GLU A 222 -16.42 7.94 -8.42
CA GLU A 222 -17.73 7.90 -9.10
C GLU A 222 -18.62 6.76 -8.59
N MET A 223 -18.01 5.65 -8.16
CA MET A 223 -18.72 4.53 -7.53
C MET A 223 -19.04 4.73 -6.04
N GLY A 224 -18.68 5.90 -5.46
CA GLY A 224 -18.97 6.23 -4.08
C GLY A 224 -17.88 5.86 -3.08
N GLY A 225 -16.66 5.60 -3.54
CA GLY A 225 -15.51 5.36 -2.68
C GLY A 225 -15.09 6.63 -1.95
N GLU A 226 -14.97 6.54 -0.62
CA GLU A 226 -14.62 7.67 0.25
C GLU A 226 -13.38 7.43 1.11
N ILE A 227 -13.05 6.14 1.38
CA ILE A 227 -11.89 5.78 2.19
C ILE A 227 -10.66 5.73 1.29
N ILE A 228 -9.80 6.73 1.43
CA ILE A 228 -8.56 6.83 0.66
C ILE A 228 -7.43 7.31 1.55
N THR A 229 -6.32 6.58 1.57
CA THR A 229 -5.09 6.95 2.30
C THR A 229 -4.04 7.49 1.35
N VAL A 230 -3.02 8.13 1.89
CA VAL A 230 -1.84 8.58 1.13
C VAL A 230 -0.59 7.99 1.75
N GLY A 231 0.22 7.35 0.95
CA GLY A 231 1.48 6.75 1.35
C GLY A 231 2.60 7.03 0.35
N SER A 232 3.82 7.16 0.86
CA SER A 232 5.01 7.34 0.01
C SER A 232 5.66 6.03 -0.41
N ASP A 233 5.37 4.94 0.28
CA ASP A 233 6.06 3.66 0.08
C ASP A 233 7.59 3.81 0.25
N ALA A 234 7.96 4.69 1.19
CA ALA A 234 9.34 5.08 1.39
C ALA A 234 10.14 3.98 2.09
N HIS A 235 11.18 3.50 1.43
CA HIS A 235 12.20 2.58 1.96
C HIS A 235 13.46 3.32 2.43
N LYS A 236 13.47 4.67 2.34
CA LYS A 236 14.53 5.56 2.79
C LYS A 236 13.92 6.87 3.30
N PRO A 237 14.50 7.48 4.34
CA PRO A 237 13.96 8.71 4.94
C PRO A 237 13.77 9.87 3.95
N GLU A 238 14.62 9.96 2.92
CA GLU A 238 14.56 11.03 1.91
C GLU A 238 13.30 11.02 1.05
N TYR A 239 12.62 9.87 0.95
CA TYR A 239 11.40 9.71 0.16
C TYR A 239 10.12 9.86 0.98
N LEU A 240 10.22 10.11 2.30
CA LEU A 240 9.03 10.33 3.12
C LEU A 240 8.18 11.49 2.59
N CYS A 241 6.87 11.28 2.54
CA CYS A 241 5.89 12.27 2.09
C CYS A 241 6.18 12.83 0.67
N TYR A 242 6.79 12.03 -0.20
CA TYR A 242 7.19 12.48 -1.53
C TYR A 242 5.97 12.95 -2.33
N ASP A 243 6.01 14.19 -2.82
CA ASP A 243 4.95 14.82 -3.63
C ASP A 243 3.53 14.79 -3.03
N PHE A 244 3.39 14.74 -1.70
CA PHE A 244 2.08 14.73 -1.04
C PHE A 244 1.27 16.00 -1.30
N GLU A 245 1.89 17.17 -1.22
CA GLU A 245 1.19 18.46 -1.36
C GLU A 245 1.01 18.87 -2.81
N THR A 246 1.90 18.42 -3.70
CA THR A 246 1.88 18.79 -5.13
C THR A 246 1.11 17.79 -5.99
N TYR A 247 1.24 16.49 -5.72
CA TYR A 247 0.56 15.46 -6.51
C TYR A 247 -0.67 14.88 -5.78
N ALA A 248 -0.48 14.27 -4.62
CA ALA A 248 -1.56 13.53 -3.98
C ALA A 248 -2.74 14.43 -3.57
N ARG A 249 -2.44 15.60 -2.99
CA ARG A 249 -3.46 16.60 -2.64
C ARG A 249 -4.20 17.13 -3.85
N ASP A 250 -3.46 17.47 -4.93
CA ASP A 250 -4.07 17.98 -6.16
C ASP A 250 -4.95 16.91 -6.82
N ALA A 251 -4.51 15.64 -6.83
CA ALA A 251 -5.30 14.52 -7.31
C ALA A 251 -6.63 14.41 -6.54
N LEU A 252 -6.57 14.35 -5.20
CA LEU A 252 -7.75 14.27 -4.35
C LEU A 252 -8.70 15.48 -4.55
N THR A 253 -8.14 16.68 -4.58
CA THR A 253 -8.92 17.92 -4.75
C THR A 253 -9.61 17.96 -6.12
N SER A 254 -8.90 17.58 -7.19
CA SER A 254 -9.44 17.56 -8.56
C SER A 254 -10.60 16.56 -8.71
N LEU A 255 -10.59 15.48 -7.94
CA LEU A 255 -11.66 14.48 -7.88
C LEU A 255 -12.80 14.84 -6.91
N GLY A 256 -12.72 16.03 -6.28
CA GLY A 256 -13.74 16.55 -5.39
C GLY A 256 -13.79 15.89 -4.02
N TYR A 257 -12.69 15.26 -3.59
CA TYR A 257 -12.55 14.84 -2.19
C TYR A 257 -12.39 16.08 -1.31
N LYS A 258 -12.99 16.03 -0.13
CA LYS A 258 -12.83 17.04 0.92
C LYS A 258 -11.97 16.52 2.08
N TYR A 259 -11.84 15.21 2.14
CA TYR A 259 -11.15 14.49 3.19
C TYR A 259 -10.35 13.35 2.58
N TYR A 260 -9.32 12.94 3.29
CA TYR A 260 -8.60 11.68 3.11
C TYR A 260 -8.54 10.96 4.47
N CYS A 261 -8.13 9.70 4.50
CA CYS A 261 -8.16 8.91 5.71
C CYS A 261 -6.76 8.63 6.26
N THR A 262 -6.66 8.59 7.58
CA THR A 262 -5.63 7.88 8.34
C THR A 262 -6.33 6.81 9.18
N PHE A 263 -5.60 5.84 9.71
CA PHE A 263 -6.21 4.78 10.50
C PHE A 263 -5.66 4.74 11.92
N LYS A 264 -6.51 4.44 12.90
CA LYS A 264 -6.16 4.12 14.28
C LYS A 264 -7.04 2.99 14.80
N ASN A 265 -6.40 1.97 15.40
CA ASN A 265 -7.12 0.76 15.85
C ASN A 265 -8.01 0.18 14.74
N ARG A 266 -7.52 0.13 13.52
CA ARG A 266 -8.21 -0.37 12.32
C ARG A 266 -9.48 0.41 11.95
N LYS A 267 -9.60 1.67 12.39
CA LYS A 267 -10.74 2.54 12.08
C LYS A 267 -10.27 3.77 11.31
N PRO A 268 -10.97 4.15 10.21
CA PRO A 268 -10.62 5.34 9.46
C PRO A 268 -10.91 6.62 10.25
N GLU A 269 -9.96 7.54 10.23
CA GLU A 269 -10.10 8.91 10.71
C GLU A 269 -10.07 9.84 9.50
N PHE A 270 -11.15 10.59 9.28
CA PHE A 270 -11.27 11.52 8.14
C PHE A 270 -10.59 12.84 8.47
N ASN A 271 -9.56 13.19 7.70
CA ASN A 271 -8.80 14.42 7.84
C ASN A 271 -9.11 15.36 6.67
N GLN A 272 -9.35 16.63 6.96
CA GLN A 272 -9.64 17.64 5.94
C GLN A 272 -8.41 17.92 5.08
N LEU A 273 -8.62 18.05 3.75
CA LEU A 273 -7.59 18.40 2.77
C LEU A 273 -7.13 19.86 2.86
#